data_e907b08299e78c708514c04250174e5a
#
_entry.id   e907b08299e78c708514c04250174e5a
#
_cell.length_a   1.000
_cell.length_b   1.000
_cell.length_c   1.000
_cell.angle_alpha   90.00
_cell.angle_beta   90.00
_cell.angle_gamma   90.00
#
_symmetry.space_group_name_H-M   'P 1'
#
loop_
_entity.id
_entity.type
_entity.pdbx_description
1 polymer ?
#
loop_
_entity_poly.entity_id
_entity_poly.type
_entity_poly.pdbx_seq_one_letter_code
_entity_poly.pdbx_strand_id
1 'polypeptide(L)'
;MKIAQIMSSDVQVVTPEQPIQEAARLMITGDTGALPVREGEKLIGMVTDRDITVRAIAEGRGPDTPVRQVMSENLLFAWDDQDVSDVAIQMSDAQVRRMPVLSRDGERLVGIVSIGDLATQGDSDAAEAALSGVSEPGGEHNQSQGG
;
A
#
# COMPACT_ATOMS: atom_id res chain seq x y z
N MET A 1 3.81 20.50 -4.95
CA MET A 1 3.65 19.87 -3.62
C MET A 1 4.27 18.49 -3.66
N LYS A 2 5.17 18.20 -2.74
CA LYS A 2 5.85 16.91 -2.69
C LYS A 2 5.05 15.91 -1.88
N ILE A 3 5.19 14.62 -2.22
CA ILE A 3 4.41 13.57 -1.56
C ILE A 3 4.71 13.50 -0.06
N ALA A 4 5.93 13.82 0.36
CA ALA A 4 6.30 13.86 1.77
C ALA A 4 5.43 14.80 2.59
N GLN A 5 4.81 15.80 1.95
CA GLN A 5 3.99 16.79 2.65
C GLN A 5 2.59 16.27 2.98
N ILE A 6 2.13 15.21 2.31
CA ILE A 6 0.78 14.69 2.51
C ILE A 6 0.74 13.22 2.93
N MET A 7 1.84 12.49 2.82
CA MET A 7 1.89 11.09 3.24
C MET A 7 1.68 10.96 4.75
N SER A 8 1.20 9.80 5.18
CA SER A 8 1.22 9.43 6.58
C SER A 8 2.56 8.81 6.90
N SER A 9 3.26 9.31 7.93
CA SER A 9 4.52 8.74 8.37
C SER A 9 4.34 7.69 9.47
N ASP A 10 3.13 7.59 10.02
CA ASP A 10 2.79 6.57 11.01
C ASP A 10 2.34 5.31 10.28
N VAL A 11 3.29 4.54 9.78
CA VAL A 11 3.02 3.41 8.90
C VAL A 11 2.99 2.13 9.72
N GLN A 12 1.87 1.41 9.69
CA GLN A 12 1.83 0.06 10.21
C GLN A 12 2.45 -0.88 9.19
N VAL A 13 3.40 -1.68 9.65
CA VAL A 13 4.11 -2.63 8.79
C VAL A 13 4.10 -4.01 9.43
N VAL A 14 4.36 -5.02 8.61
CA VAL A 14 4.60 -6.38 9.10
C VAL A 14 5.97 -6.82 8.63
N THR A 15 6.54 -7.76 9.35
CA THR A 15 7.76 -8.44 8.92
C THR A 15 7.39 -9.69 8.13
N PRO A 16 8.28 -10.21 7.28
CA PRO A 16 7.94 -11.38 6.45
C PRO A 16 7.69 -12.65 7.25
N GLU A 17 8.19 -12.72 8.47
CA GLU A 17 8.03 -13.92 9.30
C GLU A 17 6.81 -13.86 10.22
N GLN A 18 6.13 -12.73 10.33
CA GLN A 18 4.91 -12.65 11.11
C GLN A 18 3.79 -13.51 10.51
N PRO A 19 2.97 -14.13 11.36
CA PRO A 19 1.82 -14.90 10.87
C PRO A 19 0.79 -14.00 10.20
N ILE A 20 0.11 -14.53 9.20
CA ILE A 20 -0.93 -13.77 8.49
C ILE A 20 -2.07 -13.36 9.43
N GLN A 21 -2.29 -14.09 10.52
CA GLN A 21 -3.29 -13.69 11.52
C GLN A 21 -2.94 -12.34 12.14
N GLU A 22 -1.67 -12.10 12.43
CA GLU A 22 -1.24 -10.79 12.96
C GLU A 22 -1.40 -9.70 11.93
N ALA A 23 -1.09 -9.97 10.66
CA ALA A 23 -1.33 -9.02 9.59
C ALA A 23 -2.81 -8.65 9.50
N ALA A 24 -3.69 -9.66 9.56
CA ALA A 24 -5.13 -9.43 9.53
C ALA A 24 -5.60 -8.54 10.71
N ARG A 25 -5.06 -8.76 11.89
CA ARG A 25 -5.39 -7.92 13.06
C ARG A 25 -4.93 -6.48 12.87
N LEU A 26 -3.76 -6.28 12.29
CA LEU A 26 -3.27 -4.93 12.00
C LEU A 26 -4.12 -4.24 10.94
N MET A 27 -4.69 -4.99 10.02
CA MET A 27 -5.63 -4.43 9.04
C MET A 27 -6.89 -3.89 9.70
N ILE A 28 -7.38 -4.57 10.75
CA ILE A 28 -8.50 -4.07 11.55
C ILE A 28 -8.12 -2.78 12.26
N THR A 29 -6.99 -2.81 12.95
CA THR A 29 -6.52 -1.67 13.75
C THR A 29 -6.27 -0.43 12.87
N GLY A 30 -5.68 -0.62 11.71
CA GLY A 30 -5.35 0.48 10.80
C GLY A 30 -6.45 0.81 9.81
N ASP A 31 -7.56 0.08 9.85
CA ASP A 31 -8.65 0.23 8.89
C ASP A 31 -8.12 0.23 7.45
N THR A 32 -7.33 -0.77 7.13
CA THR A 32 -6.71 -0.88 5.82
C THR A 32 -6.70 -2.33 5.36
N GLY A 33 -6.78 -2.55 4.06
CA GLY A 33 -6.65 -3.87 3.46
C GLY A 33 -5.25 -4.15 2.90
N ALA A 34 -4.29 -3.27 3.15
CA ALA A 34 -2.93 -3.43 2.61
C ALA A 34 -1.90 -2.96 3.62
N LEU A 35 -0.84 -3.75 3.77
CA LEU A 35 0.26 -3.45 4.69
C LEU A 35 1.59 -3.64 3.97
N PRO A 36 2.52 -2.68 4.13
CA PRO A 36 3.89 -2.91 3.68
C PRO A 36 4.55 -4.02 4.48
N VAL A 37 5.35 -4.81 3.79
CA VAL A 37 6.18 -5.84 4.41
C VAL A 37 7.61 -5.33 4.44
N ARG A 38 8.17 -5.24 5.62
CA ARG A 38 9.47 -4.63 5.82
C ARG A 38 10.41 -5.59 6.54
N GLU A 39 11.62 -5.68 6.02
CA GLU A 39 12.70 -6.43 6.66
C GLU A 39 13.81 -5.44 7.02
N GLY A 40 14.02 -5.23 8.33
CA GLY A 40 14.83 -4.12 8.77
C GLY A 40 14.14 -2.81 8.38
N GLU A 41 14.82 -1.95 7.66
CA GLU A 41 14.23 -0.70 7.14
C GLU A 41 13.81 -0.82 5.67
N LYS A 42 14.02 -1.99 5.08
CA LYS A 42 13.81 -2.19 3.65
C LYS A 42 12.43 -2.73 3.35
N LEU A 43 11.73 -2.08 2.44
CA LEU A 43 10.47 -2.57 1.91
C LEU A 43 10.74 -3.76 1.00
N ILE A 44 10.14 -4.92 1.29
CA ILE A 44 10.34 -6.12 0.50
C ILE A 44 9.07 -6.62 -0.17
N GLY A 45 7.91 -6.09 0.19
CA GLY A 45 6.67 -6.51 -0.43
C GLY A 45 5.47 -5.78 0.14
N MET A 46 4.30 -6.20 -0.31
CA MET A 46 3.02 -5.76 0.20
C MET A 46 2.17 -7.00 0.46
N VAL A 47 1.37 -6.97 1.51
CA VAL A 47 0.37 -8.00 1.76
C VAL A 47 -1.00 -7.34 1.87
N THR A 48 -1.99 -7.95 1.21
CA THR A 48 -3.35 -7.44 1.22
C THR A 48 -4.30 -8.49 1.81
N ASP A 49 -5.51 -8.04 2.16
CA ASP A 49 -6.57 -8.93 2.59
C ASP A 49 -6.91 -9.95 1.50
N ARG A 50 -6.85 -9.56 0.23
CA ARG A 50 -7.04 -10.49 -0.88
C ARG A 50 -5.93 -11.54 -0.93
N ASP A 51 -4.68 -11.16 -0.70
CA ASP A 51 -3.57 -12.12 -0.65
C ASP A 51 -3.81 -13.19 0.41
N ILE A 52 -4.25 -12.78 1.59
CA ILE A 52 -4.56 -13.71 2.68
C ILE A 52 -5.68 -14.67 2.28
N THR A 53 -6.73 -14.14 1.68
CA THR A 53 -7.87 -14.95 1.27
C THR A 53 -7.50 -15.93 0.15
N VAL A 54 -6.83 -15.44 -0.88
CA VAL A 54 -6.61 -16.22 -2.11
C VAL A 54 -5.38 -17.12 -2.00
N ARG A 55 -4.31 -16.63 -1.38
CA ARG A 55 -3.04 -17.35 -1.32
C ARG A 55 -2.86 -18.17 -0.05
N ALA A 56 -3.67 -17.92 0.96
CA ALA A 56 -3.63 -18.72 2.20
C ALA A 56 -4.90 -19.53 2.38
N ILE A 57 -6.02 -18.87 2.60
CA ILE A 57 -7.26 -19.58 2.94
C ILE A 57 -7.70 -20.51 1.80
N ALA A 58 -7.73 -20.03 0.57
CA ALA A 58 -8.14 -20.84 -0.57
C ALA A 58 -7.20 -22.04 -0.82
N GLU A 59 -5.93 -21.92 -0.40
CA GLU A 59 -4.94 -22.99 -0.53
C GLU A 59 -4.87 -23.91 0.70
N GLY A 60 -5.75 -23.72 1.67
CA GLY A 60 -5.77 -24.54 2.87
C GLY A 60 -4.71 -24.22 3.89
N ARG A 61 -4.05 -23.08 3.78
CA ARG A 61 -3.04 -22.66 4.74
C ARG A 61 -3.71 -22.07 5.97
N GLY A 62 -3.10 -22.28 7.13
CA GLY A 62 -3.65 -21.82 8.40
C GLY A 62 -3.19 -20.42 8.80
N PRO A 63 -3.69 -19.92 9.94
CA PRO A 63 -3.37 -18.56 10.41
C PRO A 63 -1.91 -18.35 10.78
N ASP A 64 -1.16 -19.41 11.00
CA ASP A 64 0.26 -19.33 11.34
C ASP A 64 1.17 -19.18 10.12
N THR A 65 0.61 -19.16 8.94
CA THR A 65 1.38 -19.01 7.70
C THR A 65 2.16 -17.69 7.74
N PRO A 66 3.48 -17.71 7.48
CA PRO A 66 4.25 -16.46 7.44
C PRO A 66 3.80 -15.57 6.29
N VAL A 67 3.79 -14.28 6.54
CA VAL A 67 3.44 -13.27 5.52
C VAL A 67 4.25 -13.46 4.23
N ARG A 68 5.51 -13.86 4.35
CA ARG A 68 6.38 -14.10 3.19
C ARG A 68 5.75 -15.01 2.14
N GLN A 69 4.95 -15.97 2.57
CA GLN A 69 4.37 -16.96 1.65
C GLN A 69 3.18 -16.45 0.87
N VAL A 70 2.60 -15.31 1.27
CA VAL A 70 1.41 -14.78 0.61
C VAL A 70 1.60 -13.36 0.05
N MET A 71 2.65 -12.65 0.47
CA MET A 71 2.88 -11.27 0.03
C MET A 71 3.20 -11.20 -1.46
N SER A 72 2.99 -10.02 -2.02
CA SER A 72 3.43 -9.68 -3.38
C SER A 72 4.79 -8.99 -3.29
N GLU A 73 5.74 -9.43 -4.10
CA GLU A 73 7.06 -8.81 -4.20
C GLU A 73 7.13 -7.80 -5.35
N ASN A 74 6.05 -7.63 -6.09
CA ASN A 74 5.96 -6.66 -7.17
C ASN A 74 5.72 -5.28 -6.56
N LEU A 75 6.79 -4.57 -6.24
CA LEU A 75 6.74 -3.34 -5.47
C LEU A 75 6.33 -2.16 -6.33
N LEU A 76 5.19 -1.56 -5.98
CA LEU A 76 4.78 -0.24 -6.46
C LEU A 76 5.03 0.72 -5.31
N PHE A 77 5.82 1.75 -5.55
CA PHE A 77 6.15 2.73 -4.51
C PHE A 77 6.42 4.10 -5.13
N ALA A 78 6.36 5.11 -4.29
CA ALA A 78 6.73 6.47 -4.67
C ALA A 78 7.98 6.90 -3.90
N TRP A 79 8.74 7.82 -4.48
CA TRP A 79 9.81 8.49 -3.76
C TRP A 79 9.24 9.69 -3.01
N ASP A 80 9.77 9.98 -1.84
CA ASP A 80 9.26 11.05 -0.98
C ASP A 80 9.39 12.44 -1.61
N ASP A 81 10.28 12.61 -2.58
CA ASP A 81 10.50 13.86 -3.29
C ASP A 81 9.71 13.99 -4.59
N GLN A 82 8.86 13.01 -4.92
CA GLN A 82 8.01 13.11 -6.11
C GLN A 82 6.88 14.11 -5.90
N ASP A 83 6.45 14.71 -7.00
CA ASP A 83 5.32 15.60 -6.98
C ASP A 83 4.02 14.80 -6.80
N VAL A 84 3.08 15.34 -6.04
CA VAL A 84 1.81 14.66 -5.75
C VAL A 84 1.04 14.34 -7.03
N SER A 85 1.11 15.18 -8.05
CA SER A 85 0.41 14.91 -9.32
C SER A 85 0.99 13.70 -10.04
N ASP A 86 2.31 13.51 -10.00
CA ASP A 86 2.95 12.35 -10.62
C ASP A 86 2.57 11.06 -9.89
N VAL A 87 2.53 11.11 -8.57
CA VAL A 87 2.14 9.95 -7.75
C VAL A 87 0.66 9.61 -7.98
N ALA A 88 -0.20 10.62 -8.10
CA ALA A 88 -1.61 10.40 -8.38
C ALA A 88 -1.82 9.69 -9.72
N ILE A 89 -1.08 10.09 -10.74
CA ILE A 89 -1.12 9.43 -12.04
C ILE A 89 -0.63 7.98 -11.94
N GLN A 90 0.47 7.76 -11.23
CA GLN A 90 1.03 6.44 -11.02
C GLN A 90 0.03 5.51 -10.32
N MET A 91 -0.64 5.99 -9.28
CA MET A 91 -1.65 5.22 -8.56
C MET A 91 -2.88 4.97 -9.43
N SER A 92 -3.29 5.96 -10.19
CA SER A 92 -4.41 5.85 -11.12
C SER A 92 -4.13 4.79 -12.19
N ASP A 93 -2.96 4.84 -12.80
CA ASP A 93 -2.58 3.88 -13.84
C ASP A 93 -2.50 2.45 -13.31
N ALA A 94 -2.01 2.29 -12.10
CA ALA A 94 -1.90 0.98 -11.46
C ALA A 94 -3.19 0.55 -10.76
N GLN A 95 -4.16 1.45 -10.63
CA GLN A 95 -5.43 1.21 -9.94
C GLN A 95 -5.25 0.72 -8.51
N VAL A 96 -4.32 1.34 -7.80
CA VAL A 96 -4.08 1.05 -6.37
C VAL A 96 -4.61 2.20 -5.52
N ARG A 97 -5.05 1.89 -4.32
CA ARG A 97 -5.63 2.88 -3.41
C ARG A 97 -4.63 3.37 -2.37
N ARG A 98 -3.55 2.64 -2.17
CA ARG A 98 -2.48 3.00 -1.25
C ARG A 98 -1.15 2.67 -1.88
N MET A 99 -0.12 3.43 -1.52
CA MET A 99 1.21 3.21 -2.07
C MET A 99 2.25 3.56 -1.01
N PRO A 100 3.21 2.67 -0.76
CA PRO A 100 4.31 2.99 0.15
C PRO A 100 5.21 4.06 -0.45
N VAL A 101 5.81 4.86 0.43
CA VAL A 101 6.71 5.94 0.06
C VAL A 101 8.08 5.65 0.65
N LEU A 102 9.09 5.69 -0.20
CA LEU A 102 10.47 5.45 0.20
C LEU A 102 11.26 6.76 0.15
N SER A 103 12.24 6.88 1.03
CA SER A 103 13.21 7.96 0.91
C SER A 103 14.16 7.61 -0.23
N ARG A 104 14.49 8.59 -1.06
CA ARG A 104 15.49 8.39 -2.11
C ARG A 104 16.86 8.17 -1.52
N ASP A 105 17.10 8.76 -0.37
CA ASP A 105 18.31 8.57 0.42
C ASP A 105 18.18 7.30 1.26
N GLY A 106 18.85 6.23 0.87
CA GLY A 106 18.85 4.96 1.61
C GLY A 106 17.70 4.03 1.30
N GLU A 107 16.76 4.44 0.48
CA GLU A 107 15.62 3.61 0.05
C GLU A 107 14.83 3.01 1.22
N ARG A 108 14.63 3.81 2.27
CA ARG A 108 13.89 3.38 3.47
C ARG A 108 12.42 3.69 3.33
N LEU A 109 11.57 2.82 3.89
CA LEU A 109 10.15 3.10 3.99
C LEU A 109 9.92 4.26 4.96
N VAL A 110 9.38 5.37 4.48
CA VAL A 110 9.19 6.59 5.29
C VAL A 110 7.72 6.97 5.43
N GLY A 111 6.84 6.41 4.65
CA GLY A 111 5.43 6.76 4.74
C GLY A 111 4.57 5.91 3.84
N ILE A 112 3.27 6.24 3.86
CA ILE A 112 2.29 5.65 2.96
C ILE A 112 1.35 6.77 2.52
N VAL A 113 0.95 6.74 1.26
CA VAL A 113 -0.01 7.69 0.71
C VAL A 113 -1.24 6.94 0.24
N SER A 114 -2.41 7.52 0.46
CA SER A 114 -3.67 6.96 0.01
C SER A 114 -4.32 7.86 -1.03
N ILE A 115 -5.25 7.30 -1.79
CA ILE A 115 -6.07 8.10 -2.70
C ILE A 115 -6.82 9.18 -1.93
N GLY A 116 -7.29 8.85 -0.71
CA GLY A 116 -7.94 9.83 0.15
C GLY A 116 -7.04 11.02 0.46
N ASP A 117 -5.76 10.78 0.75
CA ASP A 117 -4.80 11.86 1.01
C ASP A 117 -4.64 12.76 -0.23
N LEU A 118 -4.54 12.16 -1.41
CA LEU A 118 -4.41 12.93 -2.65
C LEU A 118 -5.67 13.73 -2.95
N ALA A 119 -6.84 13.15 -2.71
CA ALA A 119 -8.11 13.81 -2.98
C ALA A 119 -8.38 14.99 -2.04
N THR A 120 -7.93 14.89 -0.78
CA THR A 120 -8.25 15.90 0.25
C THR A 120 -7.11 16.87 0.51
N GLN A 121 -5.87 16.45 0.35
CA GLN A 121 -4.69 17.24 0.69
C GLN A 121 -3.80 17.58 -0.50
N GLY A 122 -4.01 16.89 -1.62
CA GLY A 122 -3.28 17.16 -2.85
C GLY A 122 -3.81 18.43 -3.53
N ASP A 123 -3.08 18.90 -4.54
CA ASP A 123 -3.58 19.98 -5.38
C ASP A 123 -4.73 19.46 -6.28
N SER A 124 -5.39 20.36 -7.00
CA SER A 124 -6.57 19.99 -7.77
C SER A 124 -6.27 18.98 -8.87
N ASP A 125 -5.09 19.05 -9.49
CA ASP A 125 -4.72 18.09 -10.53
C ASP A 125 -4.51 16.70 -9.96
N ALA A 126 -3.85 16.61 -8.80
CA ALA A 126 -3.61 15.35 -8.12
C ALA A 126 -4.93 14.72 -7.65
N ALA A 127 -5.82 15.53 -7.08
CA ALA A 127 -7.12 15.05 -6.61
C ALA A 127 -7.97 14.53 -7.76
N GLU A 128 -8.00 15.25 -8.88
CA GLU A 128 -8.75 14.84 -10.07
C GLU A 128 -8.21 13.53 -10.64
N ALA A 129 -6.88 13.41 -10.75
CA ALA A 129 -6.27 12.20 -11.29
C ALA A 129 -6.55 10.99 -10.39
N ALA A 130 -6.46 11.17 -9.07
CA ALA A 130 -6.72 10.10 -8.11
C ALA A 130 -8.17 9.61 -8.20
N LEU A 131 -9.13 10.53 -8.24
CA LEU A 131 -10.54 10.17 -8.30
C LEU A 131 -10.92 9.54 -9.64
N SER A 132 -10.35 10.02 -10.73
CA SER A 132 -10.58 9.46 -12.06
C SER A 132 -10.11 8.01 -12.15
N GLY A 133 -8.92 7.71 -11.62
CA GLY A 133 -8.39 6.35 -11.62
C GLY A 133 -9.22 5.37 -10.81
N VAL A 134 -9.76 5.82 -9.69
CA VAL A 134 -10.58 4.97 -8.81
C VAL A 134 -11.93 4.64 -9.46
N SER A 135 -12.48 5.52 -10.26
CA SER A 135 -13.78 5.32 -10.89
C SER A 135 -13.76 4.43 -12.12
N GLU A 136 -12.61 4.08 -12.64
CA GLU A 136 -12.50 3.18 -13.78
C GLU A 136 -12.75 1.72 -13.36
N PRO A 137 -13.20 0.84 -14.28
CA PRO A 137 -13.33 -0.57 -13.98
C PRO A 137 -12.02 -1.13 -13.45
N GLY A 138 -12.12 -1.98 -12.42
CA GLY A 138 -10.96 -2.43 -11.68
C GLY A 138 -10.00 -3.30 -12.47
N GLY A 139 -8.72 -3.07 -12.28
CA GLY A 139 -7.66 -3.97 -12.66
C GLY A 139 -7.33 -4.93 -11.52
N GLU A 140 -6.27 -5.70 -11.69
CA GLU A 140 -5.87 -6.70 -10.70
C GLU A 140 -5.45 -6.11 -9.35
N HIS A 141 -5.08 -4.84 -9.32
CA HIS A 141 -4.65 -4.18 -8.08
C HIS A 141 -5.77 -3.43 -7.38
N ASN A 142 -6.96 -3.38 -7.95
CA ASN A 142 -8.08 -2.64 -7.38
C ASN A 142 -8.95 -3.55 -6.52
N GLN A 143 -8.34 -4.28 -5.61
CA GLN A 143 -9.05 -5.23 -4.78
C GLN A 143 -9.12 -4.83 -3.32
N SER A 144 -8.21 -4.02 -2.85
CA SER A 144 -8.19 -3.66 -1.45
C SER A 144 -9.29 -2.64 -1.16
N GLN A 145 -10.10 -2.94 -0.17
CA GLN A 145 -11.21 -2.08 0.23
C GLN A 145 -10.95 -1.39 1.55
N GLY A 146 -9.81 -1.62 2.13
CA GLY A 146 -9.48 -1.10 3.45
C GLY A 146 -8.99 0.34 3.42
N GLY A 147 -9.39 1.07 2.50
CA GLY A 147 -8.97 2.46 2.41
C GLY A 147 -10.11 3.38 2.57
#